data_5c87996ad66bcbd7c8140453a0f736b7
#
_entry.id   5c87996ad66bcbd7c8140453a0f736b7
#
_cell.length_a   1.000
_cell.length_b   1.000
_cell.length_c   1.000
_cell.angle_alpha   90.00
_cell.angle_beta   90.00
_cell.angle_gamma   90.00
#
_symmetry.space_group_name_H-M   'P 1'
#
loop_
_entity.id
_entity.type
_entity.pdbx_description
1 polymer ?
#
loop_
_entity_poly.entity_id
_entity_poly.type
_entity_poly.pdbx_seq_one_letter_code
_entity_poly.pdbx_strand_id
1 'polypeptide(L)'
;VKPIFHRNYQGQDLVLPDDPEAVIPFAGNPHLAGQIGNDIITASGTTLLGADNKAGVAEIMAAVEYLLAHPEITHGPIRVGFTPDEEVGNGTKYFDVERFGAYCAYTMDGETLGELQVETFSADSITVTFHGFNTHPGFAKGKMVNAIKVAADFIARLPEDRMSPETTEAYEGFVHPYMMDAGLESTSVNLLVRDFTTSILHEMEKFVEQLALETEAACPGSSFEIKVEESYRNMKEVLDHHPDIVENACEAFRRADLDPKIEPIRGGTDGSRLSFMGLPTPNIFAGEHNFHSRYEWISTSDMHKAVEVIIELCQVWEEAAA
;
A
#
# COMPACT_ATOMS: atom_id res chain seq x y z
N VAL A 1 -20.36 6.05 8.20
CA VAL A 1 -20.56 5.40 6.89
C VAL A 1 -21.99 4.88 6.82
N LYS A 2 -22.64 5.08 5.66
CA LYS A 2 -23.94 4.49 5.34
C LYS A 2 -23.72 3.56 4.13
N PRO A 3 -23.62 2.24 4.32
CA PRO A 3 -23.46 1.31 3.20
C PRO A 3 -24.74 1.25 2.38
N ILE A 4 -24.57 1.32 1.07
CA ILE A 4 -25.66 1.22 0.09
C ILE A 4 -25.50 -0.08 -0.67
N PHE A 5 -26.54 -0.90 -0.71
CA PHE A 5 -26.56 -2.16 -1.43
C PHE A 5 -27.24 -1.98 -2.81
N HIS A 6 -26.46 -2.13 -3.85
CA HIS A 6 -26.92 -2.20 -5.23
C HIS A 6 -27.16 -3.68 -5.59
N ARG A 7 -28.39 -4.13 -5.35
CA ARG A 7 -28.76 -5.54 -5.53
C ARG A 7 -28.85 -5.92 -6.99
N ASN A 8 -28.31 -7.11 -7.33
CA ASN A 8 -28.38 -7.70 -8.66
C ASN A 8 -27.96 -6.70 -9.75
N TYR A 9 -26.73 -6.22 -9.66
CA TYR A 9 -26.15 -5.20 -10.52
C TYR A 9 -26.29 -5.57 -12.01
N GLN A 10 -26.73 -4.63 -12.85
CA GLN A 10 -27.02 -4.87 -14.26
C GLN A 10 -26.10 -4.13 -15.24
N GLY A 11 -24.98 -3.57 -14.79
CA GLY A 11 -24.01 -2.87 -15.63
C GLY A 11 -24.33 -1.38 -15.85
N GLN A 12 -25.19 -0.79 -15.03
CA GLN A 12 -25.46 0.66 -15.05
C GLN A 12 -24.39 1.42 -14.23
N ASP A 13 -24.27 2.72 -14.50
CA ASP A 13 -23.51 3.61 -13.61
C ASP A 13 -24.12 3.62 -12.21
N LEU A 14 -23.29 3.63 -11.18
CA LEU A 14 -23.72 3.68 -9.80
C LEU A 14 -23.75 5.13 -9.30
N VAL A 15 -24.94 5.67 -9.17
CA VAL A 15 -25.16 7.01 -8.61
C VAL A 15 -25.25 6.91 -7.10
N LEU A 16 -24.46 7.69 -6.38
CA LEU A 16 -24.41 7.66 -4.92
C LEU A 16 -25.48 8.56 -4.33
N PRO A 17 -26.37 8.04 -3.45
CA PRO A 17 -27.65 8.71 -3.17
C PRO A 17 -27.57 10.04 -2.38
N ASP A 18 -26.54 10.25 -1.56
CA ASP A 18 -26.38 11.49 -0.79
C ASP A 18 -25.59 12.58 -1.56
N ASP A 19 -25.00 12.21 -2.73
CA ASP A 19 -24.39 13.13 -3.69
C ASP A 19 -24.59 12.62 -5.13
N PRO A 20 -25.68 13.03 -5.79
CA PRO A 20 -26.00 12.55 -7.14
C PRO A 20 -24.98 12.92 -8.22
N GLU A 21 -24.06 13.85 -7.95
CA GLU A 21 -22.94 14.16 -8.83
C GLU A 21 -21.77 13.15 -8.65
N ALA A 22 -21.76 12.42 -7.54
CA ALA A 22 -20.82 11.34 -7.32
C ALA A 22 -21.32 10.05 -8.01
N VAL A 23 -20.73 9.74 -9.13
CA VAL A 23 -21.08 8.58 -9.96
C VAL A 23 -19.86 7.69 -10.14
N ILE A 24 -20.04 6.38 -9.96
CA ILE A 24 -19.04 5.37 -10.34
C ILE A 24 -19.44 4.88 -11.75
N PRO A 25 -18.78 5.34 -12.82
CA PRO A 25 -19.16 5.01 -14.18
C PRO A 25 -18.75 3.58 -14.51
N PHE A 26 -19.62 2.84 -15.16
CA PHE A 26 -19.32 1.48 -15.65
C PHE A 26 -18.13 1.48 -16.62
N ALA A 27 -18.10 2.44 -17.55
CA ALA A 27 -17.06 2.53 -18.58
C ALA A 27 -15.65 2.80 -18.04
N GLY A 28 -15.53 3.42 -16.86
CA GLY A 28 -14.26 3.73 -16.23
C GLY A 28 -13.81 2.70 -15.18
N ASN A 29 -14.59 1.63 -14.98
CA ASN A 29 -14.35 0.62 -13.95
C ASN A 29 -14.49 -0.80 -14.55
N PRO A 30 -13.44 -1.33 -15.17
CA PRO A 30 -13.51 -2.62 -15.88
C PRO A 30 -13.89 -3.79 -14.98
N HIS A 31 -13.57 -3.75 -13.70
CA HIS A 31 -13.93 -4.78 -12.73
C HIS A 31 -15.45 -4.85 -12.48
N LEU A 32 -16.18 -3.75 -12.67
CA LEU A 32 -17.67 -3.77 -12.61
C LEU A 32 -18.31 -4.70 -13.65
N ALA A 33 -17.66 -4.93 -14.79
CA ALA A 33 -18.19 -5.84 -15.81
C ALA A 33 -18.29 -7.29 -15.30
N GLY A 34 -17.38 -7.72 -14.45
CA GLY A 34 -17.42 -9.03 -13.78
C GLY A 34 -18.50 -9.14 -12.69
N GLN A 35 -19.11 -8.04 -12.29
CA GLN A 35 -20.07 -8.00 -11.19
C GLN A 35 -21.53 -7.97 -11.65
N ILE A 36 -21.81 -8.10 -12.95
CA ILE A 36 -23.20 -8.17 -13.45
C ILE A 36 -23.89 -9.39 -12.85
N GLY A 37 -25.02 -9.15 -12.18
CA GLY A 37 -25.78 -10.17 -11.45
C GLY A 37 -25.42 -10.29 -9.96
N ASN A 38 -24.32 -9.69 -9.50
CA ASN A 38 -23.89 -9.68 -8.11
C ASN A 38 -24.44 -8.46 -7.36
N ASP A 39 -24.33 -8.50 -6.04
CA ASP A 39 -24.63 -7.34 -5.19
C ASP A 39 -23.36 -6.53 -4.98
N ILE A 40 -23.45 -5.22 -5.16
CA ILE A 40 -22.36 -4.28 -4.91
C ILE A 40 -22.68 -3.42 -3.68
N ILE A 41 -21.68 -3.14 -2.88
CA ILE A 41 -21.76 -2.23 -1.73
C ILE A 41 -20.94 -0.97 -2.03
N THR A 42 -21.52 0.20 -1.80
CA THR A 42 -20.83 1.50 -1.86
C THR A 42 -21.11 2.33 -0.60
N ALA A 43 -20.39 3.42 -0.40
CA ALA A 43 -20.85 4.48 0.49
C ALA A 43 -21.97 5.30 -0.18
N SER A 44 -22.55 6.26 0.58
CA SER A 44 -23.64 7.11 0.08
C SER A 44 -23.16 8.31 -0.78
N GLY A 45 -21.85 8.50 -0.96
CA GLY A 45 -21.22 9.56 -1.78
C GLY A 45 -20.55 10.67 -1.00
N THR A 46 -20.76 10.75 0.32
CA THR A 46 -20.20 11.81 1.17
C THR A 46 -19.05 11.37 2.06
N THR A 47 -18.74 10.09 2.10
CA THR A 47 -17.64 9.49 2.87
C THR A 47 -16.99 8.38 2.06
N LEU A 48 -15.82 7.91 2.51
CA LEU A 48 -15.30 6.60 2.13
C LEU A 48 -16.29 5.52 2.53
N LEU A 49 -16.30 4.38 1.85
CA LEU A 49 -16.92 3.15 2.33
C LEU A 49 -16.07 2.56 3.47
N GLY A 50 -14.77 2.56 3.28
CA GLY A 50 -13.79 1.90 4.14
C GLY A 50 -13.92 0.38 4.04
N ALA A 51 -14.16 -0.14 2.82
CA ALA A 51 -13.96 -1.55 2.53
C ALA A 51 -12.50 -1.90 2.78
N ASP A 52 -11.63 -1.01 2.42
CA ASP A 52 -10.24 -0.93 2.85
C ASP A 52 -10.16 -0.40 4.30
N ASN A 53 -9.88 -1.27 5.33
CA ASN A 53 -9.92 -2.73 5.16
C ASN A 53 -10.96 -3.39 6.13
N LYS A 54 -12.18 -2.86 6.19
CA LYS A 54 -13.26 -3.53 6.93
C LYS A 54 -13.77 -4.80 6.23
N ALA A 55 -13.49 -4.94 4.91
CA ALA A 55 -13.82 -6.14 4.17
C ALA A 55 -13.02 -7.32 4.69
N GLY A 56 -11.69 -7.20 4.73
CA GLY A 56 -10.82 -8.26 5.28
C GLY A 56 -11.15 -8.61 6.72
N VAL A 57 -11.52 -7.63 7.56
CA VAL A 57 -12.02 -7.92 8.92
C VAL A 57 -13.29 -8.77 8.89
N ALA A 58 -14.26 -8.44 8.02
CA ALA A 58 -15.51 -9.20 7.91
C ALA A 58 -15.27 -10.61 7.37
N GLU A 59 -14.40 -10.76 6.39
CA GLU A 59 -14.05 -12.03 5.75
C GLU A 59 -13.35 -12.99 6.72
N ILE A 60 -12.35 -12.49 7.46
CA ILE A 60 -11.68 -13.28 8.50
C ILE A 60 -12.70 -13.75 9.55
N MET A 61 -13.57 -12.86 10.02
CA MET A 61 -14.56 -13.21 11.04
C MET A 61 -15.62 -14.19 10.52
N ALA A 62 -16.03 -14.05 9.25
CA ALA A 62 -16.97 -14.98 8.62
C ALA A 62 -16.34 -16.38 8.43
N ALA A 63 -15.07 -16.45 8.04
CA ALA A 63 -14.34 -17.72 7.94
C ALA A 63 -14.20 -18.40 9.31
N VAL A 64 -13.88 -17.65 10.36
CA VAL A 64 -13.80 -18.16 11.73
C VAL A 64 -15.17 -18.68 12.19
N GLU A 65 -16.25 -17.93 11.98
CA GLU A 65 -17.62 -18.36 12.30
C GLU A 65 -17.97 -19.67 11.59
N TYR A 66 -17.64 -19.75 10.29
CA TYR A 66 -17.91 -20.94 9.48
C TYR A 66 -17.14 -22.16 10.01
N LEU A 67 -15.83 -22.05 10.27
CA LEU A 67 -15.02 -23.14 10.79
C LEU A 67 -15.49 -23.62 12.17
N LEU A 68 -15.92 -22.70 13.04
CA LEU A 68 -16.51 -23.07 14.34
C LEU A 68 -17.84 -23.79 14.23
N ALA A 69 -18.64 -23.49 13.19
CA ALA A 69 -19.91 -24.15 12.91
C ALA A 69 -19.74 -25.53 12.22
N HIS A 70 -18.56 -25.77 11.61
CA HIS A 70 -18.22 -26.96 10.82
C HIS A 70 -17.02 -27.71 11.39
N PRO A 71 -17.13 -28.34 12.58
CA PRO A 71 -16.03 -29.03 13.25
C PRO A 71 -15.53 -30.27 12.48
N GLU A 72 -16.19 -30.69 11.43
CA GLU A 72 -15.74 -31.72 10.49
C GLU A 72 -14.60 -31.24 9.58
N ILE A 73 -14.42 -29.91 9.42
CA ILE A 73 -13.31 -29.32 8.67
C ILE A 73 -12.07 -29.31 9.57
N THR A 74 -11.07 -30.09 9.18
CA THR A 74 -9.81 -30.15 9.91
C THR A 74 -8.92 -28.95 9.60
N HIS A 75 -8.33 -28.38 10.62
CA HIS A 75 -7.40 -27.26 10.51
C HIS A 75 -6.45 -27.22 11.70
N GLY A 76 -5.27 -26.63 11.53
CA GLY A 76 -4.32 -26.34 12.60
C GLY A 76 -4.78 -25.18 13.51
N PRO A 77 -3.97 -24.81 14.50
CA PRO A 77 -4.26 -23.63 15.33
C PRO A 77 -4.27 -22.35 14.51
N ILE A 78 -5.39 -21.64 14.51
CA ILE A 78 -5.57 -20.36 13.83
C ILE A 78 -5.32 -19.21 14.82
N ARG A 79 -4.57 -18.20 14.38
CA ARG A 79 -4.36 -16.93 15.07
C ARG A 79 -4.99 -15.83 14.25
N VAL A 80 -5.80 -14.98 14.87
CA VAL A 80 -6.39 -13.80 14.24
C VAL A 80 -5.79 -12.56 14.87
N GLY A 81 -5.27 -11.65 14.04
CA GLY A 81 -4.72 -10.37 14.47
C GLY A 81 -5.40 -9.24 13.72
N PHE A 82 -5.70 -8.15 14.41
CA PHE A 82 -6.17 -6.90 13.83
C PHE A 82 -5.20 -5.79 14.20
N THR A 83 -4.70 -5.08 13.22
CA THR A 83 -3.72 -4.01 13.35
C THR A 83 -4.41 -2.66 13.19
N PRO A 84 -4.43 -1.78 14.21
CA PRO A 84 -4.90 -0.41 14.05
C PRO A 84 -3.82 0.45 13.36
N ASP A 85 -4.25 1.56 12.73
CA ASP A 85 -3.36 2.55 12.11
C ASP A 85 -2.49 1.99 10.95
N GLU A 86 -2.98 0.97 10.20
CA GLU A 86 -2.33 0.48 8.99
C GLU A 86 -2.14 1.60 7.97
N GLU A 87 -3.19 2.37 7.67
CA GLU A 87 -3.27 3.47 6.69
C GLU A 87 -2.22 4.59 6.88
N VAL A 88 -1.69 4.72 8.08
CA VAL A 88 -0.61 5.65 8.41
C VAL A 88 0.72 4.92 8.63
N GLY A 89 0.80 3.65 8.23
CA GLY A 89 1.99 2.82 8.30
C GLY A 89 2.45 2.46 9.72
N ASN A 90 1.55 2.45 10.70
CA ASN A 90 1.86 2.12 12.09
C ASN A 90 1.21 0.82 12.57
N GLY A 91 0.55 0.06 11.69
CA GLY A 91 -0.21 -1.14 12.04
C GLY A 91 0.58 -2.18 12.82
N THR A 92 1.81 -2.42 12.44
CA THR A 92 2.67 -3.44 13.06
C THR A 92 3.58 -2.90 14.16
N LYS A 93 3.59 -1.60 14.41
CA LYS A 93 4.54 -0.93 15.32
C LYS A 93 4.64 -1.56 16.72
N TYR A 94 3.53 -2.05 17.23
CA TYR A 94 3.43 -2.68 18.55
C TYR A 94 2.98 -4.13 18.47
N PHE A 95 3.03 -4.74 17.27
CA PHE A 95 2.64 -6.12 17.07
C PHE A 95 3.70 -7.05 17.68
N ASP A 96 3.28 -7.89 18.60
CA ASP A 96 4.14 -8.85 19.30
C ASP A 96 4.11 -10.20 18.56
N VAL A 97 5.03 -10.37 17.60
CA VAL A 97 5.14 -11.57 16.76
C VAL A 97 5.39 -12.83 17.61
N GLU A 98 6.21 -12.74 18.65
CA GLU A 98 6.48 -13.90 19.53
C GLU A 98 5.22 -14.34 20.27
N ARG A 99 4.46 -13.39 20.83
CA ARG A 99 3.20 -13.68 21.51
C ARG A 99 2.12 -14.16 20.52
N PHE A 100 2.10 -13.63 19.32
CA PHE A 100 1.19 -14.08 18.27
C PHE A 100 1.46 -15.55 17.94
N GLY A 101 2.73 -15.95 17.85
CA GLY A 101 3.17 -17.35 17.87
C GLY A 101 2.67 -18.16 16.67
N ALA A 102 2.62 -17.56 15.50
CA ALA A 102 2.31 -18.22 14.24
C ALA A 102 3.59 -18.47 13.43
N TYR A 103 3.59 -19.51 12.59
CA TYR A 103 4.68 -19.82 11.66
C TYR A 103 4.72 -18.83 10.49
N CYS A 104 3.54 -18.50 9.96
CA CYS A 104 3.33 -17.49 8.92
C CYS A 104 2.00 -16.79 9.14
N ALA A 105 1.73 -15.74 8.39
CA ALA A 105 0.42 -15.10 8.35
C ALA A 105 0.05 -14.74 6.91
N TYR A 106 -1.18 -14.30 6.72
CA TYR A 106 -1.70 -13.73 5.46
C TYR A 106 -2.53 -12.51 5.82
N THR A 107 -2.24 -11.37 5.23
CA THR A 107 -3.10 -10.20 5.32
C THR A 107 -4.23 -10.30 4.31
N MET A 108 -5.41 -9.81 4.66
CA MET A 108 -6.59 -9.73 3.78
C MET A 108 -6.81 -8.27 3.41
N ASP A 109 -5.99 -7.75 2.49
CA ASP A 109 -5.85 -6.31 2.21
C ASP A 109 -5.51 -6.06 0.73
N GLY A 110 -5.81 -7.02 -0.13
CA GLY A 110 -5.58 -6.91 -1.56
C GLY A 110 -6.83 -6.48 -2.32
N GLU A 111 -6.64 -6.02 -3.55
CA GLU A 111 -7.67 -5.42 -4.37
C GLU A 111 -8.54 -6.47 -5.08
N THR A 112 -8.07 -6.96 -6.19
CA THR A 112 -8.89 -7.67 -7.18
C THR A 112 -9.01 -9.17 -6.87
N LEU A 113 -10.19 -9.72 -7.11
CA LEU A 113 -10.46 -11.15 -7.01
C LEU A 113 -9.37 -12.01 -7.67
N GLY A 114 -8.79 -12.90 -6.87
CA GLY A 114 -7.76 -13.84 -7.29
C GLY A 114 -6.34 -13.31 -7.15
N GLU A 115 -6.11 -12.09 -6.68
CA GLU A 115 -4.76 -11.56 -6.41
C GLU A 115 -4.13 -12.20 -5.18
N LEU A 116 -2.89 -12.63 -5.36
CA LEU A 116 -1.97 -13.02 -4.32
C LEU A 116 -0.71 -12.16 -4.45
N GLN A 117 -0.47 -11.31 -3.49
CA GLN A 117 0.60 -10.35 -3.53
C GLN A 117 1.76 -10.83 -2.64
N VAL A 118 2.89 -11.09 -3.25
CA VAL A 118 4.09 -11.66 -2.61
C VAL A 118 5.30 -10.74 -2.70
N GLU A 119 5.13 -9.58 -3.29
CA GLU A 119 6.17 -8.62 -3.58
C GLU A 119 5.67 -7.19 -3.37
N THR A 120 6.46 -6.37 -2.67
CA THR A 120 6.19 -4.97 -2.43
C THR A 120 7.36 -4.11 -2.86
N PHE A 121 7.19 -2.81 -2.97
CA PHE A 121 8.35 -1.94 -2.95
C PHE A 121 9.17 -2.13 -1.66
N SER A 122 10.47 -1.82 -1.74
CA SER A 122 11.25 -1.27 -0.64
C SER A 122 11.08 0.24 -0.65
N ALA A 123 10.99 0.88 0.49
CA ALA A 123 10.72 2.31 0.60
C ALA A 123 11.52 2.98 1.71
N ASP A 124 12.00 4.18 1.40
CA ASP A 124 12.63 5.08 2.35
C ASP A 124 12.07 6.49 2.21
N SER A 125 12.10 7.24 3.30
CA SER A 125 11.81 8.67 3.29
C SER A 125 13.11 9.46 3.38
N ILE A 126 13.23 10.50 2.57
CA ILE A 126 14.38 11.42 2.59
C ILE A 126 13.89 12.81 2.94
N THR A 127 14.55 13.44 3.90
CA THR A 127 14.39 14.87 4.16
C THR A 127 15.68 15.59 3.78
N VAL A 128 15.61 16.48 2.80
CA VAL A 128 16.71 17.38 2.44
C VAL A 128 16.38 18.77 2.97
N THR A 129 17.19 19.29 3.88
CA THR A 129 17.00 20.61 4.46
C THR A 129 18.11 21.55 3.97
N PHE A 130 17.72 22.53 3.18
CA PHE A 130 18.62 23.58 2.73
C PHE A 130 18.64 24.75 3.70
N HIS A 131 19.83 25.27 3.98
CA HIS A 131 20.06 26.44 4.81
C HIS A 131 20.53 27.62 3.99
N GLY A 132 19.99 28.79 4.29
CA GLY A 132 20.32 30.05 3.67
C GLY A 132 20.82 31.08 4.68
N PHE A 133 20.91 32.30 4.25
CA PHE A 133 21.29 33.44 5.09
C PHE A 133 20.31 34.60 4.86
N ASN A 134 19.61 34.98 5.92
CA ASN A 134 18.64 36.06 5.90
C ASN A 134 19.29 37.41 6.23
N THR A 135 18.78 38.46 5.59
CA THR A 135 19.06 39.87 5.90
C THR A 135 17.90 40.74 5.43
N HIS A 136 17.88 42.01 5.84
CA HIS A 136 16.84 42.93 5.40
C HIS A 136 16.78 43.01 3.85
N PRO A 137 15.63 42.76 3.20
CA PRO A 137 15.52 42.64 1.74
C PRO A 137 16.07 43.86 0.97
N GLY A 138 15.90 45.08 1.52
CA GLY A 138 16.45 46.31 0.91
C GLY A 138 17.96 46.39 0.87
N PHE A 139 18.68 45.57 1.64
CA PHE A 139 20.15 45.53 1.76
C PHE A 139 20.72 44.16 1.41
N ALA A 140 19.95 43.30 0.77
CA ALA A 140 20.24 41.89 0.54
C ALA A 140 21.22 41.60 -0.61
N LYS A 141 21.48 42.60 -1.49
CA LYS A 141 22.34 42.41 -2.67
C LYS A 141 23.75 41.89 -2.27
N GLY A 142 24.09 40.70 -2.77
CA GLY A 142 25.36 40.04 -2.52
C GLY A 142 25.53 39.47 -1.09
N LYS A 143 24.44 39.38 -0.31
CA LYS A 143 24.50 38.92 1.09
C LYS A 143 23.46 37.79 1.35
N MET A 144 22.20 38.01 0.94
CA MET A 144 21.12 37.05 1.22
C MET A 144 21.27 35.79 0.38
N VAL A 145 21.13 34.66 1.02
CA VAL A 145 20.90 33.35 0.38
C VAL A 145 19.52 32.85 0.82
N ASN A 146 18.59 32.75 -0.12
CA ASN A 146 17.22 32.38 0.16
C ASN A 146 17.04 30.87 0.02
N ALA A 147 16.86 30.18 1.16
CA ALA A 147 16.72 28.72 1.19
C ALA A 147 15.53 28.20 0.35
N ILE A 148 14.45 28.97 0.23
CA ILE A 148 13.31 28.61 -0.65
C ILE A 148 13.76 28.49 -2.12
N LYS A 149 14.62 29.41 -2.58
CA LYS A 149 15.12 29.38 -3.97
C LYS A 149 16.12 28.24 -4.18
N VAL A 150 16.90 27.90 -3.18
CA VAL A 150 17.83 26.75 -3.23
C VAL A 150 17.03 25.46 -3.34
N ALA A 151 16.02 25.28 -2.48
CA ALA A 151 15.15 24.11 -2.54
C ALA A 151 14.35 24.00 -3.85
N ALA A 152 13.91 25.13 -4.40
CA ALA A 152 13.24 25.16 -5.71
C ALA A 152 14.18 24.73 -6.86
N ASP A 153 15.44 25.15 -6.83
CA ASP A 153 16.47 24.70 -7.79
C ASP A 153 16.74 23.20 -7.67
N PHE A 154 16.81 22.68 -6.43
CA PHE A 154 16.93 21.24 -6.18
C PHE A 154 15.76 20.44 -6.79
N ILE A 155 14.51 20.87 -6.54
CA ILE A 155 13.34 20.20 -7.10
C ILE A 155 13.35 20.26 -8.65
N ALA A 156 13.74 21.40 -9.23
CA ALA A 156 13.83 21.57 -10.68
C ALA A 156 14.93 20.72 -11.34
N ARG A 157 15.85 20.14 -10.57
CA ARG A 157 16.88 19.22 -11.05
C ARG A 157 16.44 17.77 -11.03
N LEU A 158 15.34 17.45 -10.33
CA LEU A 158 14.77 16.10 -10.40
C LEU A 158 14.32 15.81 -11.84
N PRO A 159 14.46 14.57 -12.33
CA PRO A 159 14.04 14.22 -13.69
C PRO A 159 12.54 14.43 -13.90
N GLU A 160 12.16 15.11 -14.99
CA GLU A 160 10.75 15.32 -15.35
C GLU A 160 10.15 14.18 -16.18
N ASP A 161 11.01 13.38 -16.82
CA ASP A 161 10.64 12.36 -17.81
C ASP A 161 10.79 10.92 -17.30
N ARG A 162 11.26 10.75 -16.08
CA ARG A 162 11.53 9.44 -15.45
C ARG A 162 11.62 9.58 -13.92
N MET A 163 11.59 8.46 -13.22
CA MET A 163 11.78 8.39 -11.77
C MET A 163 10.81 9.24 -10.96
N SER A 164 9.61 9.46 -11.47
CA SER A 164 8.52 10.10 -10.72
C SER A 164 7.27 9.22 -10.76
N PRO A 165 6.34 9.34 -9.81
CA PRO A 165 5.08 8.58 -9.85
C PRO A 165 4.29 8.80 -11.15
N GLU A 166 4.41 10.01 -11.74
CA GLU A 166 3.71 10.42 -12.96
C GLU A 166 4.30 9.78 -14.24
N THR A 167 5.52 9.23 -14.16
CA THR A 167 6.26 8.74 -15.34
C THR A 167 6.67 7.28 -15.24
N THR A 168 6.33 6.60 -14.14
CA THR A 168 6.75 5.22 -13.89
C THR A 168 5.56 4.28 -13.70
N GLU A 169 5.72 3.05 -14.18
CA GLU A 169 4.73 1.98 -14.08
C GLU A 169 5.40 0.62 -13.76
N ALA A 170 4.60 -0.41 -13.57
CA ALA A 170 5.04 -1.78 -13.32
C ALA A 170 6.14 -1.85 -12.23
N TYR A 171 7.33 -2.33 -12.59
CA TYR A 171 8.47 -2.51 -11.69
C TYR A 171 9.40 -1.30 -11.59
N GLU A 172 9.06 -0.18 -12.20
CA GLU A 172 9.89 1.03 -12.15
C GLU A 172 9.73 1.76 -10.82
N GLY A 173 10.85 2.05 -10.17
CA GLY A 173 10.90 2.84 -8.95
C GLY A 173 10.80 4.35 -9.18
N PHE A 174 10.62 5.12 -8.11
CA PHE A 174 10.48 6.57 -8.19
C PHE A 174 11.05 7.33 -7.00
N VAL A 175 11.33 8.61 -7.23
CA VAL A 175 11.62 9.64 -6.23
C VAL A 175 10.50 10.66 -6.27
N HIS A 176 9.77 10.82 -5.18
CA HIS A 176 8.57 11.66 -5.11
C HIS A 176 8.69 12.76 -4.05
N PRO A 177 8.95 14.03 -4.43
CA PRO A 177 8.83 15.14 -3.49
C PRO A 177 7.34 15.38 -3.19
N TYR A 178 6.92 15.18 -1.94
CA TYR A 178 5.50 15.24 -1.57
C TYR A 178 5.15 16.35 -0.59
N MET A 179 6.16 16.91 0.08
CA MET A 179 5.94 17.99 1.03
C MET A 179 7.16 18.91 1.10
N MET A 180 6.91 20.22 1.25
CA MET A 180 7.94 21.22 1.50
C MET A 180 7.53 22.11 2.68
N ASP A 181 8.41 22.24 3.66
CA ASP A 181 8.30 23.25 4.72
C ASP A 181 9.29 24.39 4.41
N ALA A 182 8.76 25.55 4.02
CA ALA A 182 9.53 26.59 3.35
C ALA A 182 9.73 27.84 4.22
N GLY A 183 10.99 28.14 4.53
CA GLY A 183 11.43 29.35 5.20
C GLY A 183 12.66 29.96 4.55
N LEU A 184 12.91 31.25 4.80
CA LEU A 184 13.96 32.03 4.17
C LEU A 184 15.37 31.55 4.61
N GLU A 185 15.51 31.13 5.87
CA GLU A 185 16.77 30.65 6.46
C GLU A 185 16.91 29.14 6.36
N SER A 186 15.78 28.41 6.31
CA SER A 186 15.74 26.96 6.21
C SER A 186 14.51 26.53 5.42
N THR A 187 14.70 25.58 4.52
CA THR A 187 13.61 24.94 3.74
C THR A 187 13.87 23.44 3.66
N SER A 188 12.93 22.65 4.14
CA SER A 188 12.98 21.20 4.07
C SER A 188 12.11 20.67 2.95
N VAL A 189 12.64 19.75 2.15
CA VAL A 189 11.93 18.99 1.12
C VAL A 189 11.86 17.53 1.57
N ASN A 190 10.66 17.00 1.67
CA ASN A 190 10.42 15.60 2.01
C ASN A 190 10.13 14.81 0.75
N LEU A 191 10.85 13.71 0.56
CA LEU A 191 10.74 12.82 -0.59
C LEU A 191 10.45 11.39 -0.13
N LEU A 192 9.63 10.68 -0.91
CA LEU A 192 9.54 9.23 -0.85
C LEU A 192 10.41 8.64 -1.96
N VAL A 193 11.18 7.63 -1.62
CA VAL A 193 11.97 6.85 -2.59
C VAL A 193 11.47 5.41 -2.53
N ARG A 194 11.15 4.83 -3.67
CA ARG A 194 10.61 3.48 -3.76
C ARG A 194 11.19 2.74 -4.95
N ASP A 195 11.56 1.49 -4.74
CA ASP A 195 11.94 0.55 -5.79
C ASP A 195 11.71 -0.89 -5.30
N PHE A 196 11.46 -1.84 -6.21
CA PHE A 196 11.33 -3.25 -5.85
C PHE A 196 12.67 -3.86 -5.43
N THR A 197 13.78 -3.28 -5.88
CA THR A 197 15.13 -3.77 -5.57
C THR A 197 15.82 -2.84 -4.58
N THR A 198 16.12 -3.33 -3.38
CA THR A 198 16.74 -2.55 -2.30
C THR A 198 18.07 -1.92 -2.73
N SER A 199 18.87 -2.57 -3.58
CA SER A 199 20.12 -1.97 -4.08
C SER A 199 19.87 -0.78 -5.03
N ILE A 200 18.82 -0.82 -5.85
CA ILE A 200 18.43 0.30 -6.72
C ILE A 200 17.85 1.44 -5.87
N LEU A 201 17.04 1.13 -4.85
CA LEU A 201 16.60 2.12 -3.86
C LEU A 201 17.76 2.92 -3.31
N HIS A 202 18.83 2.24 -2.86
CA HIS A 202 20.04 2.91 -2.34
C HIS A 202 20.81 3.70 -3.41
N GLU A 203 20.72 3.31 -4.69
CA GLU A 203 21.27 4.13 -5.80
C GLU A 203 20.47 5.41 -6.00
N MET A 204 19.14 5.34 -5.87
CA MET A 204 18.26 6.51 -5.93
C MET A 204 18.53 7.49 -4.75
N GLU A 205 18.76 6.98 -3.55
CA GLU A 205 19.15 7.81 -2.40
C GLU A 205 20.44 8.58 -2.66
N LYS A 206 21.47 7.89 -3.18
CA LYS A 206 22.74 8.53 -3.58
C LYS A 206 22.55 9.56 -4.69
N PHE A 207 21.64 9.29 -5.63
CA PHE A 207 21.27 10.25 -6.65
C PHE A 207 20.67 11.53 -6.05
N VAL A 208 19.76 11.40 -5.09
CA VAL A 208 19.17 12.55 -4.37
C VAL A 208 20.24 13.34 -3.61
N GLU A 209 21.15 12.66 -2.91
CA GLU A 209 22.28 13.30 -2.23
C GLU A 209 23.20 14.04 -3.21
N GLN A 210 23.50 13.44 -4.36
CA GLN A 210 24.32 14.07 -5.39
C GLN A 210 23.67 15.33 -5.96
N LEU A 211 22.35 15.32 -6.20
CA LEU A 211 21.61 16.51 -6.63
C LEU A 211 21.63 17.63 -5.57
N ALA A 212 21.55 17.27 -4.29
CA ALA A 212 21.67 18.24 -3.19
C ALA A 212 23.05 18.89 -3.16
N LEU A 213 24.13 18.10 -3.35
CA LEU A 213 25.51 18.61 -3.47
C LEU A 213 25.66 19.56 -4.67
N GLU A 214 25.14 19.20 -5.83
CA GLU A 214 25.19 20.04 -7.03
C GLU A 214 24.41 21.34 -6.85
N THR A 215 23.28 21.28 -6.14
CA THR A 215 22.47 22.45 -5.80
C THR A 215 23.21 23.39 -4.85
N GLU A 216 23.83 22.87 -3.80
CA GLU A 216 24.68 23.66 -2.89
C GLU A 216 25.81 24.33 -3.64
N ALA A 217 26.52 23.60 -4.50
CA ALA A 217 27.59 24.13 -5.33
C ALA A 217 27.14 25.25 -6.29
N ALA A 218 25.91 25.16 -6.80
CA ALA A 218 25.31 26.16 -7.68
C ALA A 218 24.81 27.41 -6.92
N CYS A 219 24.60 27.31 -5.61
CA CYS A 219 24.06 28.35 -4.73
C CYS A 219 25.08 28.77 -3.63
N PRO A 220 26.14 29.51 -3.94
CA PRO A 220 27.18 29.84 -2.98
C PRO A 220 26.65 30.50 -1.72
N GLY A 221 27.08 29.97 -0.56
CA GLY A 221 26.64 30.42 0.76
C GLY A 221 25.43 29.72 1.32
N SER A 222 24.83 28.76 0.57
CA SER A 222 23.94 27.77 1.12
C SER A 222 24.70 26.59 1.71
N SER A 223 24.00 25.79 2.50
CA SER A 223 24.38 24.44 2.91
C SER A 223 23.17 23.54 2.94
N PHE A 224 23.35 22.23 3.07
CA PHE A 224 22.25 21.32 3.25
C PHE A 224 22.55 20.23 4.28
N GLU A 225 21.50 19.64 4.81
CA GLU A 225 21.51 18.41 5.59
C GLU A 225 20.60 17.42 4.90
N ILE A 226 20.96 16.13 4.91
CA ILE A 226 20.14 15.04 4.40
C ILE A 226 19.91 14.02 5.52
N LYS A 227 18.66 13.56 5.65
CA LYS A 227 18.25 12.49 6.56
C LYS A 227 17.49 11.45 5.75
N VAL A 228 17.95 10.21 5.82
CA VAL A 228 17.29 9.05 5.25
C VAL A 228 16.72 8.20 6.38
N GLU A 229 15.47 7.81 6.27
CA GLU A 229 14.78 6.95 7.24
C GLU A 229 14.15 5.76 6.50
N GLU A 230 14.54 4.57 6.92
CA GLU A 230 13.94 3.33 6.41
C GLU A 230 12.47 3.26 6.78
N SER A 231 11.61 2.98 5.78
CA SER A 231 10.18 2.80 6.00
C SER A 231 9.80 1.32 6.04
N TYR A 232 10.11 0.57 4.99
CA TYR A 232 9.91 -0.88 4.90
C TYR A 232 10.74 -1.47 3.76
N ARG A 233 10.86 -2.81 3.73
CA ARG A 233 11.56 -3.55 2.67
C ARG A 233 10.61 -4.48 1.93
N ASN A 234 10.99 -4.88 0.71
CA ASN A 234 10.23 -5.79 -0.13
C ASN A 234 10.06 -7.14 0.56
N MET A 235 8.81 -7.54 0.84
CA MET A 235 8.51 -8.80 1.52
C MET A 235 8.98 -10.03 0.75
N LYS A 236 9.21 -9.91 -0.56
CA LYS A 236 9.75 -10.98 -1.39
C LYS A 236 11.12 -11.45 -0.90
N GLU A 237 11.96 -10.56 -0.36
CA GLU A 237 13.25 -10.92 0.21
C GLU A 237 13.14 -11.97 1.34
N VAL A 238 12.01 -12.00 2.04
CA VAL A 238 11.71 -13.00 3.07
C VAL A 238 10.95 -14.19 2.48
N LEU A 239 9.90 -13.91 1.69
CA LEU A 239 9.02 -14.96 1.15
C LEU A 239 9.74 -15.93 0.21
N ASP A 240 10.77 -15.50 -0.52
CA ASP A 240 11.58 -16.38 -1.36
C ASP A 240 12.30 -17.49 -0.56
N HIS A 241 12.47 -17.32 0.75
CA HIS A 241 12.99 -18.34 1.66
C HIS A 241 11.92 -19.26 2.27
N HIS A 242 10.64 -18.96 1.99
CA HIS A 242 9.48 -19.70 2.49
C HIS A 242 8.48 -20.01 1.37
N PRO A 243 8.89 -20.78 0.33
CA PRO A 243 8.05 -21.05 -0.85
C PRO A 243 6.73 -21.76 -0.53
N ASP A 244 6.74 -22.59 0.53
CA ASP A 244 5.58 -23.31 1.05
C ASP A 244 4.39 -22.38 1.38
N ILE A 245 4.68 -21.17 1.85
CA ILE A 245 3.65 -20.17 2.19
C ILE A 245 2.89 -19.73 0.95
N VAL A 246 3.62 -19.44 -0.12
CA VAL A 246 3.03 -19.00 -1.40
C VAL A 246 2.36 -20.17 -2.13
N GLU A 247 2.97 -21.35 -2.12
CA GLU A 247 2.45 -22.56 -2.75
C GLU A 247 1.12 -22.99 -2.11
N ASN A 248 1.04 -22.98 -0.78
CA ASN A 248 -0.19 -23.30 -0.04
C ASN A 248 -1.30 -22.28 -0.31
N ALA A 249 -0.98 -20.99 -0.40
CA ALA A 249 -1.95 -19.98 -0.81
C ALA A 249 -2.46 -20.24 -2.23
N CYS A 250 -1.56 -20.49 -3.20
CA CYS A 250 -1.95 -20.82 -4.57
C CYS A 250 -2.86 -22.05 -4.64
N GLU A 251 -2.60 -23.07 -3.82
CA GLU A 251 -3.46 -24.26 -3.76
C GLU A 251 -4.83 -23.93 -3.18
N ALA A 252 -4.89 -23.12 -2.13
CA ALA A 252 -6.17 -22.67 -1.55
C ALA A 252 -7.03 -21.89 -2.56
N PHE A 253 -6.42 -21.03 -3.37
CA PHE A 253 -7.11 -20.33 -4.46
C PHE A 253 -7.71 -21.31 -5.47
N ARG A 254 -6.95 -22.32 -5.92
CA ARG A 254 -7.44 -23.32 -6.88
C ARG A 254 -8.60 -24.14 -6.30
N ARG A 255 -8.57 -24.49 -5.01
CA ARG A 255 -9.68 -25.18 -4.33
C ARG A 255 -10.93 -24.33 -4.23
N ALA A 256 -10.76 -23.02 -4.13
CA ALA A 256 -11.87 -22.05 -4.19
C ALA A 256 -12.30 -21.69 -5.64
N ASP A 257 -11.89 -22.49 -6.64
CA ASP A 257 -12.15 -22.26 -8.06
C ASP A 257 -11.64 -20.91 -8.60
N LEU A 258 -10.49 -20.45 -8.07
CA LEU A 258 -9.80 -19.26 -8.52
C LEU A 258 -8.44 -19.61 -9.11
N ASP A 259 -8.05 -18.87 -10.17
CA ASP A 259 -6.69 -18.91 -10.70
C ASP A 259 -5.85 -17.83 -9.98
N PRO A 260 -4.83 -18.20 -9.19
CA PRO A 260 -4.04 -17.21 -8.44
C PRO A 260 -3.25 -16.32 -9.38
N LYS A 261 -3.43 -15.02 -9.25
CA LYS A 261 -2.70 -13.97 -9.96
C LYS A 261 -1.65 -13.41 -9.01
N ILE A 262 -0.39 -13.73 -9.28
CA ILE A 262 0.71 -13.19 -8.48
C ILE A 262 1.05 -11.81 -9.01
N GLU A 263 0.73 -10.78 -8.22
CA GLU A 263 0.89 -9.37 -8.58
C GLU A 263 1.76 -8.64 -7.55
N PRO A 264 2.65 -7.72 -7.98
CA PRO A 264 3.41 -6.90 -7.07
C PRO A 264 2.59 -5.69 -6.58
N ILE A 265 2.85 -5.23 -5.38
CA ILE A 265 2.29 -3.99 -4.83
C ILE A 265 3.27 -2.84 -5.04
N ARG A 266 2.85 -1.77 -5.71
CA ARG A 266 3.62 -0.52 -5.82
C ARG A 266 3.53 0.34 -4.56
N GLY A 267 3.50 -0.27 -3.42
CA GLY A 267 3.39 0.27 -2.08
C GLY A 267 3.91 -0.70 -1.04
N GLY A 268 3.56 -0.47 0.20
CA GLY A 268 3.80 -1.39 1.31
C GLY A 268 2.48 -1.84 1.92
N THR A 269 2.52 -2.91 2.70
CA THR A 269 1.44 -3.40 3.53
C THR A 269 2.00 -3.79 4.89
N ASP A 270 1.16 -4.09 5.85
CA ASP A 270 1.60 -4.68 7.12
C ASP A 270 2.41 -5.97 6.90
N GLY A 271 2.10 -6.73 5.83
CA GLY A 271 2.83 -7.93 5.43
C GLY A 271 4.33 -7.69 5.17
N SER A 272 4.69 -6.53 4.60
CA SER A 272 6.09 -6.16 4.39
C SER A 272 6.85 -6.09 5.71
N ARG A 273 6.29 -5.39 6.70
CA ARG A 273 6.93 -5.21 8.02
C ARG A 273 6.90 -6.48 8.84
N LEU A 274 5.78 -7.19 8.87
CA LEU A 274 5.64 -8.46 9.59
C LEU A 274 6.65 -9.49 9.11
N SER A 275 6.89 -9.55 7.80
CA SER A 275 7.87 -10.46 7.22
C SER A 275 9.28 -10.22 7.80
N PHE A 276 9.72 -8.96 7.89
CA PHE A 276 11.02 -8.61 8.47
C PHE A 276 11.04 -8.67 10.01
N MET A 277 9.88 -8.71 10.66
CA MET A 277 9.78 -8.97 12.10
C MET A 277 9.84 -10.48 12.44
N GLY A 278 9.97 -11.34 11.42
CA GLY A 278 10.06 -12.80 11.59
C GLY A 278 8.72 -13.55 11.44
N LEU A 279 7.71 -12.91 10.85
CA LEU A 279 6.43 -13.50 10.50
C LEU A 279 6.20 -13.33 8.99
N PRO A 280 6.68 -14.26 8.13
CA PRO A 280 6.48 -14.17 6.69
C PRO A 280 5.00 -14.04 6.35
N THR A 281 4.63 -12.97 5.61
CA THR A 281 3.23 -12.58 5.45
C THR A 281 2.96 -12.05 4.04
N PRO A 282 2.49 -12.88 3.09
CA PRO A 282 1.94 -12.39 1.82
C PRO A 282 0.55 -11.78 2.02
N ASN A 283 0.05 -11.07 1.00
CA ASN A 283 -1.24 -10.40 1.02
C ASN A 283 -2.23 -11.08 0.05
N ILE A 284 -3.46 -11.28 0.51
CA ILE A 284 -4.56 -11.88 -0.26
C ILE A 284 -5.61 -10.79 -0.53
N PHE A 285 -6.30 -10.90 -1.66
CA PHE A 285 -7.37 -9.98 -2.04
C PHE A 285 -8.50 -9.95 -1.00
N ALA A 286 -9.08 -8.77 -0.80
CA ALA A 286 -10.35 -8.54 -0.12
C ALA A 286 -11.48 -8.21 -1.12
N GLY A 287 -11.17 -7.95 -2.37
CA GLY A 287 -12.14 -7.66 -3.43
C GLY A 287 -12.62 -6.21 -3.45
N GLU A 288 -11.86 -5.30 -2.89
CA GLU A 288 -12.15 -3.87 -2.80
C GLU A 288 -11.64 -3.11 -4.01
N HIS A 289 -12.32 -2.03 -4.38
CA HIS A 289 -11.99 -1.23 -5.54
C HIS A 289 -12.19 0.25 -5.27
N ASN A 290 -11.40 1.09 -5.96
CA ASN A 290 -11.42 2.55 -5.84
C ASN A 290 -11.22 3.03 -4.39
N PHE A 291 -10.49 2.26 -3.59
CA PHE A 291 -10.19 2.60 -2.19
C PHE A 291 -9.50 3.97 -2.08
N HIS A 292 -9.42 4.53 -0.88
CA HIS A 292 -8.98 5.90 -0.60
C HIS A 292 -9.80 6.99 -1.32
N SER A 293 -11.00 6.63 -1.80
CA SER A 293 -11.91 7.57 -2.45
C SER A 293 -13.38 7.36 -2.04
N ARG A 294 -14.22 8.38 -2.22
CA ARG A 294 -15.67 8.26 -2.02
C ARG A 294 -16.37 7.38 -3.05
N TYR A 295 -15.65 6.97 -4.09
CA TYR A 295 -16.10 6.07 -5.15
C TYR A 295 -15.74 4.60 -4.88
N GLU A 296 -15.32 4.31 -3.67
CA GLU A 296 -14.99 2.97 -3.20
C GLU A 296 -16.21 2.04 -3.28
N TRP A 297 -15.97 0.82 -3.74
CA TRP A 297 -16.99 -0.21 -3.83
C TRP A 297 -16.41 -1.61 -3.64
N ILE A 298 -17.28 -2.54 -3.25
CA ILE A 298 -16.92 -3.95 -3.09
C ILE A 298 -18.10 -4.83 -3.51
N SER A 299 -17.80 -6.02 -4.04
CA SER A 299 -18.79 -7.04 -4.37
C SER A 299 -18.94 -8.04 -3.23
N THR A 300 -20.19 -8.37 -2.88
CA THR A 300 -20.43 -9.44 -1.90
C THR A 300 -20.00 -10.82 -2.43
N SER A 301 -19.99 -11.02 -3.75
CA SER A 301 -19.49 -12.25 -4.37
C SER A 301 -17.98 -12.42 -4.13
N ASP A 302 -17.21 -11.33 -4.30
CA ASP A 302 -15.75 -11.37 -4.11
C ASP A 302 -15.40 -11.56 -2.63
N MET A 303 -16.14 -10.93 -1.72
CA MET A 303 -16.02 -11.18 -0.27
C MET A 303 -16.27 -12.66 0.08
N HIS A 304 -17.32 -13.28 -0.49
CA HIS A 304 -17.57 -14.72 -0.29
C HIS A 304 -16.40 -15.58 -0.78
N LYS A 305 -15.83 -15.24 -1.94
CA LYS A 305 -14.65 -15.94 -2.45
C LYS A 305 -13.41 -15.78 -1.56
N ALA A 306 -13.21 -14.59 -0.97
CA ALA A 306 -12.15 -14.39 0.02
C ALA A 306 -12.35 -15.30 1.25
N VAL A 307 -13.58 -15.41 1.75
CA VAL A 307 -13.92 -16.35 2.85
C VAL A 307 -13.63 -17.81 2.47
N GLU A 308 -14.01 -18.25 1.26
CA GLU A 308 -13.70 -19.60 0.75
C GLU A 308 -12.19 -19.84 0.73
N VAL A 309 -11.41 -18.89 0.22
CA VAL A 309 -9.94 -18.98 0.19
C VAL A 309 -9.36 -19.12 1.60
N ILE A 310 -9.83 -18.34 2.58
CA ILE A 310 -9.37 -18.47 3.97
C ILE A 310 -9.64 -19.88 4.52
N ILE A 311 -10.84 -20.42 4.27
CA ILE A 311 -11.22 -21.76 4.75
C ILE A 311 -10.36 -22.85 4.10
N GLU A 312 -10.18 -22.78 2.76
CA GLU A 312 -9.33 -23.74 2.05
C GLU A 312 -7.87 -23.62 2.47
N LEU A 313 -7.39 -22.40 2.72
CA LEU A 313 -6.02 -22.18 3.20
C LEU A 313 -5.77 -22.86 4.56
N CYS A 314 -6.74 -22.81 5.46
CA CYS A 314 -6.64 -23.49 6.76
C CYS A 314 -6.55 -25.02 6.59
N GLN A 315 -7.28 -25.60 5.64
CA GLN A 315 -7.24 -27.04 5.33
C GLN A 315 -5.92 -27.43 4.64
N VAL A 316 -5.48 -26.64 3.66
CA VAL A 316 -4.21 -26.89 2.95
C VAL A 316 -3.03 -26.92 3.91
N TRP A 317 -3.00 -26.01 4.87
CA TRP A 317 -1.95 -25.99 5.91
C TRP A 317 -1.97 -27.20 6.83
N GLU A 318 -3.16 -27.71 7.18
CA GLU A 318 -3.28 -28.93 8.00
C GLU A 318 -2.80 -30.16 7.23
N GLU A 319 -3.20 -30.28 5.96
CA GLU A 319 -2.78 -31.39 5.09
C GLU A 319 -1.26 -31.35 4.81
N ALA A 320 -0.67 -30.17 4.63
CA ALA A 320 0.76 -30.01 4.41
C ALA A 320 1.61 -30.33 5.66
N ALA A 321 1.01 -30.27 6.85
CA ALA A 321 1.66 -30.57 8.12
C ALA A 321 1.53 -32.05 8.55
N ALA A 322 0.64 -32.82 7.91
CA ALA A 322 0.36 -34.22 8.20
C ALA A 322 1.39 -35.17 7.54
#